data_0f768ad67e2c6e6e490c1906494520f3
#
_entry.id   0f768ad67e2c6e6e490c1906494520f3
#
_cell.length_a   1.000
_cell.length_b   1.000
_cell.length_c   1.000
_cell.angle_alpha   90.00
_cell.angle_beta   90.00
_cell.angle_gamma   90.00
#
_symmetry.space_group_name_H-M   'P 1'
#
loop_
_entity.id
_entity.type
_entity.pdbx_description
1 polymer ?
#
loop_
_entity_poly.entity_id
_entity_poly.type
_entity_poly.pdbx_seq_one_letter_code
_entity_poly.pdbx_strand_id
1 'polypeptide(L)'
;EAEDFVLIKYTLQEAAFIAERRGVKIGLEPHAQYSRHPDGLDRIYNLVKSPAIGINFDTGNAYLCGHDVYAWLERVAARLVHLHAKDISVKHSAAERGKVTGTPVGCACGEGVLDWARIIQIVREKCPRDIVFSVECGTPDQAGRSLAHLNALIA
;
A
#
# COMPACT_ATOMS: atom_id res chain seq x y z
N GLU A 1 23.68 3.24 -2.84
CA GLU A 1 22.71 2.60 -1.90
C GLU A 1 22.85 3.13 -0.47
N ALA A 2 24.03 3.13 0.15
CA ALA A 2 24.20 3.63 1.52
C ALA A 2 23.88 5.13 1.62
N GLU A 3 24.34 5.93 0.66
CA GLU A 3 24.08 7.36 0.57
C GLU A 3 22.61 7.66 0.38
N ASP A 4 21.90 6.86 -0.42
CA ASP A 4 20.47 7.06 -0.66
C ASP A 4 19.66 6.90 0.65
N PHE A 5 20.01 5.91 1.48
CA PHE A 5 19.36 5.72 2.77
C PHE A 5 19.65 6.85 3.77
N VAL A 6 20.81 7.48 3.65
CA VAL A 6 21.14 8.69 4.44
C VAL A 6 20.21 9.84 4.00
N LEU A 7 20.06 10.07 2.70
CA LEU A 7 19.15 11.10 2.16
C LEU A 7 17.70 10.82 2.54
N ILE A 8 17.23 9.58 2.36
CA ILE A 8 15.88 9.17 2.76
C ILE A 8 15.64 9.44 4.24
N LYS A 9 16.61 9.11 5.10
CA LYS A 9 16.50 9.35 6.54
C LYS A 9 16.30 10.83 6.86
N TYR A 10 17.15 11.70 6.34
CA TYR A 10 17.04 13.15 6.62
C TYR A 10 15.73 13.73 6.07
N THR A 11 15.34 13.34 4.85
CA THR A 11 14.07 13.77 4.26
C THR A 11 12.88 13.34 5.11
N LEU A 12 12.87 12.08 5.58
CA LEU A 12 11.81 11.57 6.44
C LEU A 12 11.82 12.25 7.82
N GLN A 13 12.97 12.59 8.38
CA GLN A 13 13.04 13.30 9.65
C GLN A 13 12.39 14.69 9.56
N GLU A 14 12.72 15.45 8.53
CA GLU A 14 12.11 16.77 8.29
C GLU A 14 10.61 16.66 8.03
N ALA A 15 10.20 15.73 7.17
CA ALA A 15 8.79 15.50 6.88
C ALA A 15 8.00 15.06 8.12
N ALA A 16 8.57 14.16 8.94
CA ALA A 16 7.95 13.67 10.16
C ALA A 16 7.77 14.81 11.20
N PHE A 17 8.78 15.65 11.36
CA PHE A 17 8.68 16.81 12.25
C PHE A 17 7.52 17.75 11.86
N ILE A 18 7.34 18.01 10.58
CA ILE A 18 6.24 18.84 10.07
C ILE A 18 4.90 18.10 10.26
N ALA A 19 4.85 16.80 9.93
CA ALA A 19 3.65 15.99 10.01
C ALA A 19 3.11 15.89 11.45
N GLU A 20 3.99 15.67 12.42
CA GLU A 20 3.62 15.64 13.86
C GLU A 20 2.96 16.95 14.29
N ARG A 21 3.57 18.09 13.93
CA ARG A 21 3.04 19.41 14.27
C ARG A 21 1.72 19.74 13.58
N ARG A 22 1.44 19.11 12.43
CA ARG A 22 0.20 19.31 11.67
C ARG A 22 -0.85 18.25 11.95
N GLY A 23 -0.56 17.24 12.76
CA GLY A 23 -1.47 16.14 13.05
C GLY A 23 -1.79 15.26 11.82
N VAL A 24 -0.87 15.19 10.84
CA VAL A 24 -1.03 14.38 9.63
C VAL A 24 -0.13 13.15 9.66
N LYS A 25 -0.44 12.14 8.87
CA LYS A 25 0.35 10.92 8.74
C LYS A 25 1.08 10.89 7.40
N ILE A 26 2.26 10.28 7.42
CA ILE A 26 3.05 9.93 6.23
C ILE A 26 2.92 8.43 6.05
N GLY A 27 2.33 7.99 4.94
CA GLY A 27 2.22 6.58 4.56
C GLY A 27 3.36 6.20 3.60
N LEU A 28 4.24 5.30 4.03
CA LEU A 28 5.26 4.72 3.15
C LEU A 28 4.62 3.63 2.31
N GLU A 29 4.90 3.64 1.00
CA GLU A 29 4.20 2.80 0.03
C GLU A 29 5.14 1.81 -0.67
N PRO A 30 4.70 0.56 -0.91
CA PRO A 30 5.34 -0.36 -1.83
C PRO A 30 5.26 0.17 -3.27
N HIS A 31 6.31 0.79 -3.79
CA HIS A 31 6.27 1.37 -5.14
C HIS A 31 7.61 1.41 -5.84
N ALA A 32 8.59 2.08 -5.28
CA ALA A 32 9.86 2.41 -5.92
C ALA A 32 10.99 1.44 -5.56
N GLN A 33 12.16 1.67 -6.11
CA GLN A 33 13.34 0.80 -6.04
C GLN A 33 13.61 0.20 -4.65
N TYR A 34 13.49 0.98 -3.58
CA TYR A 34 13.80 0.52 -2.23
C TYR A 34 12.58 0.01 -1.46
N SER A 35 11.39 0.50 -1.75
CA SER A 35 10.15 0.11 -1.06
C SER A 35 9.38 -1.02 -1.75
N ARG A 36 9.82 -1.47 -2.92
CA ARG A 36 9.18 -2.57 -3.66
C ARG A 36 9.40 -3.96 -3.05
N HIS A 37 10.23 -4.06 -2.05
CA HIS A 37 10.54 -5.29 -1.34
C HIS A 37 10.18 -5.14 0.14
N PRO A 38 9.58 -6.17 0.80
CA PRO A 38 9.19 -6.10 2.20
C PRO A 38 10.31 -5.62 3.13
N ASP A 39 11.51 -6.16 2.97
CA ASP A 39 12.66 -5.78 3.82
C ASP A 39 13.13 -4.35 3.54
N GLY A 40 13.05 -3.89 2.29
CA GLY A 40 13.38 -2.53 1.91
C GLY A 40 12.40 -1.51 2.51
N LEU A 41 11.10 -1.79 2.46
CA LEU A 41 10.07 -0.97 3.08
C LEU A 41 10.26 -0.92 4.61
N ASP A 42 10.53 -2.05 5.23
CA ASP A 42 10.81 -2.12 6.68
C ASP A 42 12.07 -1.34 7.05
N ARG A 43 13.12 -1.42 6.23
CA ARG A 43 14.35 -0.64 6.42
C ARG A 43 14.05 0.86 6.39
N ILE A 44 13.28 1.33 5.40
CA ILE A 44 12.88 2.75 5.31
C ILE A 44 12.06 3.16 6.52
N TYR A 45 11.05 2.37 6.89
CA TYR A 45 10.19 2.63 8.05
C TYR A 45 11.00 2.77 9.34
N ASN A 46 12.06 1.98 9.49
CA ASN A 46 12.89 1.98 10.70
C ASN A 46 13.98 3.07 10.74
N LEU A 47 14.15 3.86 9.68
CA LEU A 47 15.13 4.94 9.66
C LEU A 47 14.78 6.08 10.63
N VAL A 48 13.49 6.32 10.86
CA VAL A 48 13.00 7.41 11.67
C VAL A 48 11.92 6.92 12.63
N LYS A 49 12.11 7.17 13.91
CA LYS A 49 11.13 6.86 14.95
C LYS A 49 10.17 8.05 15.11
N SER A 50 9.00 7.97 14.50
CA SER A 50 7.97 9.01 14.58
C SER A 50 6.58 8.40 14.57
N PRO A 51 5.66 8.87 15.41
CA PRO A 51 4.27 8.45 15.38
C PRO A 51 3.53 8.94 14.13
N ALA A 52 4.11 9.89 13.39
CA ALA A 52 3.54 10.38 12.14
C ALA A 52 3.83 9.47 10.93
N ILE A 53 4.82 8.57 11.03
CA ILE A 53 5.16 7.65 9.95
C ILE A 53 4.42 6.33 10.12
N GLY A 54 3.77 5.88 9.05
CA GLY A 54 3.11 4.58 8.94
C GLY A 54 3.28 3.98 7.56
N ILE A 55 2.50 2.96 7.26
CA ILE A 55 2.48 2.31 5.95
C ILE A 55 1.18 2.65 5.23
N ASN A 56 1.29 3.12 4.00
CA ASN A 56 0.23 3.11 3.00
C ASN A 56 0.42 1.86 2.14
N PHE A 57 -0.35 0.81 2.39
CA PHE A 57 -0.16 -0.44 1.67
C PHE A 57 -0.95 -0.44 0.37
N ASP A 58 -0.25 -0.40 -0.77
CA ASP A 58 -0.86 -0.59 -2.09
C ASP A 58 -0.86 -2.07 -2.46
N THR A 59 -2.04 -2.65 -2.55
CA THR A 59 -2.25 -4.08 -2.81
C THR A 59 -1.81 -4.48 -4.22
N GLY A 60 -2.08 -3.63 -5.21
CA GLY A 60 -1.70 -3.87 -6.60
C GLY A 60 -0.20 -3.74 -6.81
N ASN A 61 0.44 -2.73 -6.21
CA ASN A 61 1.89 -2.57 -6.29
C ASN A 61 2.62 -3.73 -5.63
N ALA A 62 2.13 -4.21 -4.47
CA ALA A 62 2.69 -5.39 -3.82
C ALA A 62 2.61 -6.63 -4.73
N TYR A 63 1.48 -6.84 -5.41
CA TYR A 63 1.31 -7.90 -6.39
C TYR A 63 2.27 -7.74 -7.58
N LEU A 64 2.35 -6.54 -8.17
CA LEU A 64 3.22 -6.23 -9.31
C LEU A 64 4.71 -6.36 -8.98
N CYS A 65 5.08 -6.18 -7.71
CA CYS A 65 6.43 -6.47 -7.22
C CYS A 65 6.74 -7.97 -7.12
N GLY A 66 5.76 -8.84 -7.35
CA GLY A 66 5.94 -10.29 -7.35
C GLY A 66 5.91 -10.94 -5.96
N HIS A 67 5.41 -10.23 -4.94
CA HIS A 67 5.31 -10.74 -3.57
C HIS A 67 3.93 -11.32 -3.26
N ASP A 68 3.86 -12.16 -2.21
CA ASP A 68 2.60 -12.57 -1.61
C ASP A 68 2.00 -11.36 -0.89
N VAL A 69 0.92 -10.83 -1.47
CA VAL A 69 0.22 -9.61 -0.99
C VAL A 69 -0.29 -9.82 0.43
N TYR A 70 -0.81 -10.99 0.74
CA TYR A 70 -1.42 -11.29 2.04
C TYR A 70 -0.37 -11.40 3.13
N ALA A 71 0.70 -12.17 2.89
CA ALA A 71 1.81 -12.29 3.83
C ALA A 71 2.49 -10.94 4.09
N TRP A 72 2.63 -10.12 3.06
CA TRP A 72 3.20 -8.78 3.23
C TRP A 72 2.25 -7.83 3.97
N LEU A 73 0.96 -7.87 3.66
CA LEU A 73 -0.05 -7.10 4.39
C LEU A 73 -0.08 -7.48 5.87
N GLU A 74 -0.06 -8.78 6.20
CA GLU A 74 0.02 -9.27 7.59
C GLU A 74 1.25 -8.72 8.33
N ARG A 75 2.41 -8.70 7.66
CA ARG A 75 3.67 -8.19 8.20
C ARG A 75 3.60 -6.71 8.58
N VAL A 76 2.84 -5.90 7.83
CA VAL A 76 2.78 -4.45 8.02
C VAL A 76 1.50 -3.95 8.70
N ALA A 77 0.51 -4.81 8.90
CA ALA A 77 -0.84 -4.45 9.35
C ALA A 77 -0.88 -3.58 10.61
N ALA A 78 -0.03 -3.88 11.61
CA ALA A 78 0.06 -3.08 12.83
C ALA A 78 0.55 -1.63 12.61
N ARG A 79 1.17 -1.35 11.46
CA ARG A 79 1.76 -0.05 11.09
C ARG A 79 0.97 0.68 10.01
N LEU A 80 -0.15 0.10 9.55
CA LEU A 80 -0.99 0.73 8.54
C LEU A 80 -1.57 2.06 9.03
N VAL A 81 -1.53 3.05 8.16
CA VAL A 81 -2.22 4.33 8.30
C VAL A 81 -3.17 4.59 7.14
N HIS A 82 -3.00 3.87 6.04
CA HIS A 82 -3.80 3.95 4.84
C HIS A 82 -3.65 2.68 4.00
N LEU A 83 -4.59 2.40 3.10
CA LEU A 83 -4.49 1.33 2.12
C LEU A 83 -4.97 1.82 0.76
N HIS A 84 -4.13 1.66 -0.27
CA HIS A 84 -4.56 1.80 -1.65
C HIS A 84 -5.20 0.49 -2.11
N ALA A 85 -6.50 0.56 -2.35
CA ALA A 85 -7.28 -0.55 -2.86
C ALA A 85 -7.15 -0.59 -4.40
N LYS A 86 -6.14 -1.31 -4.86
CA LYS A 86 -5.78 -1.49 -6.27
C LYS A 86 -5.84 -2.96 -6.62
N ASP A 87 -6.72 -3.33 -7.54
CA ASP A 87 -6.82 -4.68 -8.05
C ASP A 87 -6.20 -4.78 -9.45
N ILE A 88 -5.66 -5.93 -9.78
CA ILE A 88 -4.89 -6.15 -11.00
C ILE A 88 -5.58 -7.18 -11.88
N SER A 89 -5.83 -6.83 -13.14
CA SER A 89 -6.35 -7.76 -14.13
C SER A 89 -5.33 -8.85 -14.45
N VAL A 90 -5.75 -10.12 -14.45
CA VAL A 90 -4.91 -11.26 -14.83
C VAL A 90 -4.29 -11.07 -16.22
N LYS A 91 -5.06 -10.50 -17.15
CA LYS A 91 -4.67 -10.30 -18.55
C LYS A 91 -3.50 -9.32 -18.70
N HIS A 92 -3.41 -8.33 -17.84
CA HIS A 92 -2.33 -7.35 -17.83
C HIS A 92 -1.21 -7.71 -16.84
N SER A 93 -1.56 -8.36 -15.74
CA SER A 93 -0.61 -8.70 -14.69
C SER A 93 0.50 -9.66 -15.15
N ALA A 94 0.24 -10.51 -16.12
CA ALA A 94 1.25 -11.42 -16.66
C ALA A 94 2.44 -10.68 -17.31
N ALA A 95 2.19 -9.51 -17.93
CA ALA A 95 3.22 -8.66 -18.53
C ALA A 95 3.92 -7.75 -17.53
N GLU A 96 3.25 -7.38 -16.44
CA GLU A 96 3.69 -6.36 -15.48
C GLU A 96 4.22 -6.94 -14.17
N ARG A 97 3.98 -8.22 -13.92
CA ARG A 97 4.36 -8.89 -12.68
C ARG A 97 5.85 -8.73 -12.38
N GLY A 98 6.15 -8.25 -11.19
CA GLY A 98 7.53 -7.96 -10.77
C GLY A 98 8.06 -6.61 -11.23
N LYS A 99 7.23 -5.78 -11.86
CA LYS A 99 7.57 -4.42 -12.29
C LYS A 99 6.59 -3.41 -11.69
N VAL A 100 7.10 -2.29 -11.24
CA VAL A 100 6.29 -1.12 -10.89
C VAL A 100 6.46 -0.13 -12.04
N THR A 101 5.52 -0.08 -12.95
CA THR A 101 5.63 0.72 -14.21
C THR A 101 4.86 1.99 -14.12
N GLY A 102 4.15 2.43 -13.30
CA GLY A 102 3.31 3.63 -13.34
C GLY A 102 2.23 3.61 -14.43
N THR A 103 2.15 2.53 -15.21
CA THR A 103 1.06 2.30 -16.16
C THR A 103 -0.09 1.66 -15.40
N PRO A 104 -1.29 2.23 -15.42
CA PRO A 104 -2.41 1.60 -14.71
C PRO A 104 -2.82 0.33 -15.44
N VAL A 105 -2.47 -0.82 -14.86
CA VAL A 105 -2.97 -2.15 -15.24
C VAL A 105 -4.09 -2.60 -14.31
N GLY A 106 -4.61 -1.66 -13.53
CA GLY A 106 -5.65 -1.88 -12.56
C GLY A 106 -7.02 -2.14 -13.19
N CYS A 107 -7.84 -2.89 -12.48
CA CYS A 107 -9.27 -3.08 -12.75
C CYS A 107 -10.08 -2.69 -11.51
N ALA A 108 -11.39 -2.83 -11.57
CA ALA A 108 -12.19 -2.61 -10.37
C ALA A 108 -11.90 -3.70 -9.33
N CYS A 109 -11.89 -3.33 -8.05
CA CYS A 109 -11.72 -4.27 -6.95
C CYS A 109 -12.79 -5.37 -7.02
N GLY A 110 -12.35 -6.62 -6.97
CA GLY A 110 -13.19 -7.80 -7.15
C GLY A 110 -13.27 -8.32 -8.59
N GLU A 111 -12.73 -7.60 -9.56
CA GLU A 111 -12.66 -8.05 -10.97
C GLU A 111 -11.25 -8.55 -11.35
N GLY A 112 -10.30 -8.44 -10.45
CA GLY A 112 -8.91 -8.82 -10.65
C GLY A 112 -8.52 -10.14 -9.96
N VAL A 113 -7.26 -10.22 -9.54
CA VAL A 113 -6.67 -11.42 -8.95
C VAL A 113 -6.65 -11.42 -7.43
N LEU A 114 -7.01 -10.32 -6.79
CA LEU A 114 -6.89 -10.18 -5.35
C LEU A 114 -8.17 -10.63 -4.61
N ASP A 115 -7.98 -11.40 -3.55
CA ASP A 115 -9.07 -11.79 -2.64
C ASP A 115 -9.32 -10.67 -1.62
N TRP A 116 -10.29 -9.83 -1.91
CA TRP A 116 -10.65 -8.67 -1.08
C TRP A 116 -11.25 -9.07 0.27
N ALA A 117 -11.97 -10.18 0.34
CA ALA A 117 -12.49 -10.68 1.62
C ALA A 117 -11.34 -11.01 2.57
N ARG A 118 -10.30 -11.67 2.07
CA ARG A 118 -9.08 -11.98 2.83
C ARG A 118 -8.30 -10.72 3.22
N ILE A 119 -8.16 -9.75 2.32
CA ILE A 119 -7.50 -8.46 2.63
C ILE A 119 -8.22 -7.74 3.77
N ILE A 120 -9.55 -7.61 3.69
CA ILE A 120 -10.37 -6.96 4.71
C ILE A 120 -10.27 -7.71 6.04
N GLN A 121 -10.29 -9.04 6.01
CA GLN A 121 -10.12 -9.87 7.21
C GLN A 121 -8.79 -9.60 7.90
N ILE A 122 -7.67 -9.60 7.16
CA ILE A 122 -6.33 -9.31 7.71
C ILE A 122 -6.31 -7.93 8.37
N VAL A 123 -6.87 -6.92 7.72
CA VAL A 123 -6.92 -5.56 8.28
C VAL A 123 -7.76 -5.52 9.54
N ARG A 124 -8.94 -6.14 9.56
CA ARG A 124 -9.82 -6.20 10.74
C ARG A 124 -9.14 -6.88 11.94
N GLU A 125 -8.42 -7.97 11.69
CA GLU A 125 -7.79 -8.77 12.75
C GLU A 125 -6.48 -8.18 13.27
N LYS A 126 -5.70 -7.54 12.40
CA LYS A 126 -4.29 -7.18 12.70
C LYS A 126 -3.99 -5.68 12.73
N CYS A 127 -4.86 -4.83 12.15
CA CYS A 127 -4.69 -3.40 12.24
C CYS A 127 -5.36 -2.86 13.52
N PRO A 128 -4.61 -2.19 14.41
CA PRO A 128 -5.15 -1.73 15.70
C PRO A 128 -5.96 -0.43 15.62
N ARG A 129 -6.27 0.03 14.41
CA ARG A 129 -6.97 1.31 14.17
C ARG A 129 -7.82 1.25 12.92
N ASP A 130 -8.79 2.15 12.85
CA ASP A 130 -9.50 2.40 11.60
C ASP A 130 -8.59 3.06 10.59
N ILE A 131 -8.65 2.60 9.35
CA ILE A 131 -7.92 3.17 8.22
C ILE A 131 -8.86 3.41 7.04
N VAL A 132 -8.45 4.34 6.17
CA VAL A 132 -9.17 4.62 4.92
C VAL A 132 -8.63 3.70 3.83
N PHE A 133 -9.53 3.11 3.06
CA PHE A 133 -9.23 2.46 1.79
C PHE A 133 -9.51 3.44 0.66
N SER A 134 -8.48 3.90 -0.02
CA SER A 134 -8.63 4.70 -1.24
C SER A 134 -8.57 3.79 -2.46
N VAL A 135 -9.61 3.82 -3.26
CA VAL A 135 -9.63 3.06 -4.53
C VAL A 135 -8.66 3.69 -5.52
N GLU A 136 -7.75 2.88 -6.05
CA GLU A 136 -6.82 3.27 -7.12
C GLU A 136 -7.11 2.46 -8.39
N CYS A 137 -7.66 3.11 -9.39
CA CYS A 137 -8.09 2.48 -10.64
C CYS A 137 -8.05 3.48 -11.82
N GLY A 138 -8.22 2.96 -13.04
CA GLY A 138 -8.05 3.76 -14.26
C GLY A 138 -9.21 4.67 -14.64
N THR A 139 -10.43 4.43 -14.14
CA THR A 139 -11.63 5.18 -14.55
C THR A 139 -12.60 5.41 -13.39
N PRO A 140 -13.44 6.48 -13.45
CA PRO A 140 -14.50 6.70 -12.47
C PRO A 140 -15.51 5.54 -12.38
N ASP A 141 -15.79 4.87 -13.49
CA ASP A 141 -16.67 3.71 -13.53
C ASP A 141 -16.09 2.52 -12.74
N GLN A 142 -14.79 2.22 -12.92
CA GLN A 142 -14.10 1.23 -12.11
C GLN A 142 -14.12 1.61 -10.62
N ALA A 143 -13.97 2.90 -10.30
CA ALA A 143 -14.03 3.37 -8.92
C ALA A 143 -15.40 3.09 -8.29
N GLY A 144 -16.49 3.37 -9.03
CA GLY A 144 -17.85 3.09 -8.57
C GLY A 144 -18.10 1.61 -8.29
N ARG A 145 -17.65 0.72 -9.19
CA ARG A 145 -17.76 -0.74 -9.00
C ARG A 145 -16.89 -1.23 -7.83
N SER A 146 -15.68 -0.71 -7.71
CA SER A 146 -14.79 -1.02 -6.57
C SER A 146 -15.42 -0.66 -5.24
N LEU A 147 -15.97 0.54 -5.12
CA LEU A 147 -16.64 0.99 -3.90
C LEU A 147 -17.86 0.11 -3.57
N ALA A 148 -18.67 -0.25 -4.58
CA ALA A 148 -19.81 -1.14 -4.38
C ALA A 148 -19.37 -2.51 -3.84
N HIS A 149 -18.32 -3.11 -4.45
CA HIS A 149 -17.77 -4.39 -4.02
C HIS A 149 -17.19 -4.34 -2.60
N LEU A 150 -16.33 -3.36 -2.32
CA LEU A 150 -15.69 -3.23 -1.02
C LEU A 150 -16.70 -2.95 0.09
N ASN A 151 -17.69 -2.08 -0.14
CA ASN A 151 -18.74 -1.80 0.84
C ASN A 151 -19.57 -3.04 1.16
N ALA A 152 -19.86 -3.90 0.16
CA ALA A 152 -20.58 -5.15 0.40
C ALA A 152 -19.79 -6.14 1.27
N LEU A 153 -18.43 -6.10 1.25
CA LEU A 153 -17.56 -6.93 2.08
C LEU A 153 -17.32 -6.34 3.48
N ILE A 154 -17.44 -5.02 3.62
CA ILE A 154 -17.20 -4.32 4.89
C ILE A 154 -18.45 -4.29 5.76
N ALA A 155 -19.64 -4.28 5.15
CA ALA A 155 -20.93 -4.31 5.87
C ALA A 155 -21.09 -5.59 6.70
#